data_1318d761d3796d4c45dca49b4f958ea7
#
_entry.id   1318d761d3796d4c45dca49b4f958ea7
#
_cell.length_a   1.000
_cell.length_b   1.000
_cell.length_c   1.000
_cell.angle_alpha   90.00
_cell.angle_beta   90.00
_cell.angle_gamma   90.00
#
_symmetry.space_group_name_H-M   'P 1'
#
loop_
_entity.id
_entity.type
_entity.pdbx_description
1 polymer ?
#
loop_
_entity_poly.entity_id
_entity_poly.type
_entity_poly.pdbx_seq_one_letter_code
_entity_poly.pdbx_strand_id
1 'polypeptide(L)'
;LGKHPSKTYASFSSSLGGSDSDSSLVGDPTYLVSVPSDRGTSLDEDAFRRDSTRPSLTQYALDLDGGILELDFDEPVIGETINVSAITLKTAQTWPYDSVTLSDNSRVVKTDPGGRYDQCGDSAGNRSKSCDYARILLHANDFDRVRAAKAGEWLDISRKAAEDAFGNNVNIRSESTSLGVGTFTKDSTAPQLTSFLLDIDGD
;
A
#
# COMPACT_ATOMS: atom_id res chain seq x y z
N LEU A 1 14.42 34.27 -30.95
CA LEU A 1 13.03 33.76 -30.81
C LEU A 1 12.99 32.93 -29.56
N GLY A 2 12.69 33.62 -28.42
CA GLY A 2 12.57 32.96 -27.12
C GLY A 2 11.28 32.12 -27.05
N LYS A 3 11.39 30.85 -26.72
CA LYS A 3 10.24 30.03 -26.35
C LYS A 3 9.72 30.54 -25.01
N HIS A 4 8.51 31.07 -24.99
CA HIS A 4 7.81 31.31 -23.74
C HIS A 4 7.52 29.98 -23.04
N PRO A 5 7.82 29.83 -21.75
CA PRO A 5 7.41 28.65 -21.00
C PRO A 5 5.89 28.56 -20.99
N SER A 6 5.35 27.39 -21.26
CA SER A 6 3.93 27.10 -21.14
C SER A 6 3.51 27.21 -19.68
N LYS A 7 2.68 28.21 -19.37
CA LYS A 7 2.11 28.35 -18.03
C LYS A 7 1.02 27.31 -17.85
N THR A 8 1.21 26.41 -16.89
CA THR A 8 0.18 25.47 -16.48
C THR A 8 -0.78 26.19 -15.53
N TYR A 9 -2.05 26.26 -15.90
CA TYR A 9 -3.09 26.82 -15.05
C TYR A 9 -3.89 25.69 -14.42
N ALA A 10 -4.05 25.71 -13.12
CA ALA A 10 -5.04 24.90 -12.45
C ALA A 10 -6.41 25.60 -12.58
N SER A 11 -7.28 25.07 -13.42
CA SER A 11 -8.67 25.54 -13.52
C SER A 11 -9.54 24.67 -12.61
N PHE A 12 -10.08 25.25 -11.55
CA PHE A 12 -11.18 24.64 -10.81
C PHE A 12 -12.48 25.04 -11.49
N SER A 13 -13.15 24.11 -12.17
CA SER A 13 -14.48 24.37 -12.69
C SER A 13 -15.45 24.39 -11.51
N SER A 14 -15.97 25.55 -11.16
CA SER A 14 -17.11 25.66 -10.28
C SER A 14 -18.39 25.31 -11.06
N SER A 15 -18.69 24.04 -11.22
CA SER A 15 -20.05 23.60 -11.61
C SER A 15 -20.89 23.43 -10.34
N LEU A 16 -21.13 24.50 -9.63
CA LEU A 16 -22.20 24.61 -8.66
C LEU A 16 -23.26 25.56 -9.23
N GLY A 17 -23.85 25.16 -10.36
CA GLY A 17 -25.11 25.67 -10.86
C GLY A 17 -26.25 24.93 -10.17
N GLY A 18 -26.51 25.21 -8.94
CA GLY A 18 -27.65 24.76 -8.18
C GLY A 18 -28.10 25.90 -7.29
N SER A 19 -29.23 26.51 -7.65
CA SER A 19 -29.96 27.43 -6.79
C SER A 19 -30.68 26.61 -5.74
N ASP A 20 -29.99 26.16 -4.72
CA ASP A 20 -30.62 25.64 -3.52
C ASP A 20 -30.02 26.31 -2.31
N SER A 21 -30.91 27.10 -1.66
CA SER A 21 -30.70 27.77 -0.40
C SER A 21 -30.62 26.76 0.75
N ASP A 22 -29.63 25.90 0.76
CA ASP A 22 -29.33 25.10 1.93
C ASP A 22 -28.07 25.65 2.63
N SER A 23 -28.35 26.42 3.68
CA SER A 23 -27.38 27.06 4.55
C SER A 23 -26.66 26.11 5.50
N SER A 24 -26.65 24.80 5.24
CA SER A 24 -26.05 23.79 6.10
C SER A 24 -24.60 23.41 5.74
N LEU A 25 -24.04 24.01 4.69
CA LEU A 25 -22.61 23.88 4.36
C LEU A 25 -21.79 25.03 4.98
N VAL A 26 -21.93 25.25 6.27
CA VAL A 26 -20.91 25.93 7.05
C VAL A 26 -19.81 24.90 7.30
N GLY A 27 -19.15 24.51 6.21
CA GLY A 27 -17.90 23.76 6.26
C GLY A 27 -16.80 24.66 6.81
N ASP A 28 -15.90 24.07 7.54
CA ASP A 28 -14.70 24.63 8.10
C ASP A 28 -14.09 25.69 7.16
N PRO A 29 -13.99 26.97 7.56
CA PRO A 29 -13.48 28.05 6.73
C PRO A 29 -12.03 27.90 6.26
N THR A 30 -11.34 26.88 6.73
CA THR A 30 -9.96 26.57 6.32
C THR A 30 -9.85 26.00 4.91
N TYR A 31 -10.95 25.61 4.28
CA TYR A 31 -10.94 24.99 2.93
C TYR A 31 -11.53 25.88 1.81
N LEU A 32 -12.05 27.04 2.14
CA LEU A 32 -12.60 27.96 1.13
C LEU A 32 -11.53 28.97 0.70
N VAL A 33 -10.59 28.54 -0.14
CA VAL A 33 -9.85 29.48 -0.97
C VAL A 33 -10.79 29.92 -2.09
N SER A 34 -11.48 31.07 -1.91
CA SER A 34 -12.22 31.69 -3.00
C SER A 34 -11.23 32.26 -4.01
N VAL A 35 -10.92 31.48 -5.03
CA VAL A 35 -10.19 31.98 -6.18
C VAL A 35 -11.20 32.74 -7.04
N PRO A 36 -10.99 34.04 -7.39
CA PRO A 36 -11.84 34.75 -8.32
C PRO A 36 -11.96 33.94 -9.61
N SER A 37 -13.20 33.71 -10.08
CA SER A 37 -13.53 32.81 -11.19
C SER A 37 -12.96 33.22 -12.55
N ASP A 38 -12.38 34.41 -12.64
CA ASP A 38 -11.87 35.03 -13.89
C ASP A 38 -10.35 35.08 -14.01
N ARG A 39 -9.61 34.73 -12.96
CA ARG A 39 -8.15 34.72 -12.98
C ARG A 39 -7.62 33.46 -12.28
N GLY A 40 -7.20 32.50 -13.07
CA GLY A 40 -6.38 31.41 -12.53
C GLY A 40 -5.11 31.99 -11.90
N THR A 41 -4.86 31.66 -10.65
CA THR A 41 -3.59 32.01 -10.00
C THR A 41 -2.51 31.12 -10.62
N SER A 42 -1.57 31.73 -11.34
CA SER A 42 -0.38 30.99 -11.80
C SER A 42 0.43 30.60 -10.55
N LEU A 43 0.68 29.31 -10.37
CA LEU A 43 1.70 28.89 -9.42
C LEU A 43 3.05 29.38 -9.95
N ASP A 44 3.79 30.06 -9.10
CA ASP A 44 5.18 30.38 -9.37
C ASP A 44 5.97 29.08 -9.45
N GLU A 45 6.65 28.82 -10.57
CA GLU A 45 7.45 27.59 -10.74
C GLU A 45 8.49 27.43 -9.63
N ASP A 46 8.98 28.55 -9.09
CA ASP A 46 9.93 28.57 -7.98
C ASP A 46 9.27 28.22 -6.62
N ALA A 47 7.94 28.37 -6.52
CA ALA A 47 7.17 28.04 -5.32
C ALA A 47 6.68 26.60 -5.31
N PHE A 48 6.59 25.93 -6.47
CA PHE A 48 6.19 24.54 -6.57
C PHE A 48 7.42 23.62 -6.45
N ARG A 49 7.54 22.98 -5.31
CA ARG A 49 8.52 21.90 -5.11
C ARG A 49 7.81 20.57 -5.29
N ARG A 50 8.25 19.81 -6.31
CA ARG A 50 7.83 18.42 -6.44
C ARG A 50 8.30 17.63 -5.22
N ASP A 51 7.45 16.77 -4.73
CA ASP A 51 7.85 15.80 -3.69
C ASP A 51 8.97 14.90 -4.20
N SER A 52 10.03 14.78 -3.41
CA SER A 52 11.19 13.92 -3.67
C SER A 52 11.50 13.00 -2.50
N THR A 53 10.65 13.03 -1.47
CA THR A 53 10.73 12.14 -0.31
C THR A 53 10.35 10.73 -0.77
N ARG A 54 10.98 9.75 -0.20
CA ARG A 54 10.71 8.35 -0.53
C ARG A 54 9.97 7.70 0.61
N PRO A 55 8.87 7.00 0.34
CA PRO A 55 8.20 6.21 1.34
C PRO A 55 9.15 5.24 2.04
N SER A 56 8.99 5.07 3.34
CA SER A 56 9.75 4.10 4.12
C SER A 56 8.79 3.18 4.85
N LEU A 57 9.06 1.87 4.80
CA LEU A 57 8.36 0.92 5.63
C LEU A 57 8.76 1.12 7.08
N THR A 58 7.79 1.42 7.96
CA THR A 58 8.01 1.73 9.37
C THR A 58 7.69 0.55 10.28
N GLN A 59 6.70 -0.26 9.90
CA GLN A 59 6.27 -1.42 10.67
C GLN A 59 5.66 -2.46 9.74
N TYR A 60 5.68 -3.72 10.16
CA TYR A 60 4.86 -4.76 9.56
C TYR A 60 4.32 -5.72 10.63
N ALA A 61 3.21 -6.37 10.30
CA ALA A 61 2.64 -7.45 11.07
C ALA A 61 2.46 -8.69 10.18
N LEU A 62 2.67 -9.87 10.75
CA LEU A 62 2.49 -11.14 10.06
C LEU A 62 1.56 -12.04 10.89
N ASP A 63 0.41 -12.35 10.31
CA ASP A 63 -0.56 -13.29 10.85
C ASP A 63 -0.52 -14.60 10.04
N LEU A 64 0.03 -15.65 10.63
CA LEU A 64 0.09 -16.97 10.03
C LEU A 64 -1.19 -17.82 10.25
N ASP A 65 -2.11 -17.42 11.13
CA ASP A 65 -3.42 -18.05 11.21
C ASP A 65 -4.31 -17.60 10.03
N GLY A 66 -4.26 -16.31 9.72
CA GLY A 66 -5.02 -15.71 8.62
C GLY A 66 -4.30 -15.69 7.27
N GLY A 67 -3.00 -15.98 7.23
CA GLY A 67 -2.19 -15.85 6.03
C GLY A 67 -2.05 -14.40 5.55
N ILE A 68 -1.95 -13.45 6.48
CA ILE A 68 -1.97 -12.01 6.21
C ILE A 68 -0.64 -11.37 6.57
N LEU A 69 -0.12 -10.56 5.64
CA LEU A 69 1.00 -9.65 5.88
C LEU A 69 0.48 -8.21 5.77
N GLU A 70 0.70 -7.43 6.80
CA GLU A 70 0.34 -6.01 6.87
C GLU A 70 1.60 -5.15 6.87
N LEU A 71 1.59 -4.06 6.12
CA LEU A 71 2.71 -3.13 5.93
C LEU A 71 2.24 -1.72 6.27
N ASP A 72 3.01 -1.01 7.11
CA ASP A 72 2.79 0.40 7.43
C ASP A 72 3.95 1.24 6.90
N PHE A 73 3.63 2.33 6.19
CA PHE A 73 4.58 3.27 5.63
C PHE A 73 4.51 4.61 6.34
N ASP A 74 5.58 5.42 6.29
CA ASP A 74 5.64 6.77 6.85
C ASP A 74 4.90 7.81 5.99
N GLU A 75 4.65 7.47 4.71
CA GLU A 75 3.89 8.30 3.78
C GLU A 75 3.08 7.42 2.81
N PRO A 76 2.03 7.99 2.17
CA PRO A 76 1.14 7.22 1.33
C PRO A 76 1.80 6.66 0.07
N VAL A 77 1.58 5.37 -0.20
CA VAL A 77 1.98 4.66 -1.43
C VAL A 77 0.77 4.35 -2.30
N ILE A 78 0.97 4.23 -3.61
CA ILE A 78 -0.10 3.82 -4.54
C ILE A 78 -0.26 2.31 -4.46
N GLY A 79 -1.44 1.84 -4.04
CA GLY A 79 -1.72 0.41 -3.84
C GLY A 79 -1.51 -0.46 -5.09
N GLU A 80 -1.63 0.11 -6.30
CA GLU A 80 -1.39 -0.60 -7.57
C GLU A 80 0.08 -0.84 -7.87
N THR A 81 0.95 -0.03 -7.28
CA THR A 81 2.40 -0.16 -7.46
C THR A 81 3.01 -1.19 -6.51
N ILE A 82 2.24 -1.70 -5.54
CA ILE A 82 2.74 -2.68 -4.58
C ILE A 82 3.07 -3.98 -5.30
N ASN A 83 4.37 -4.27 -5.34
CA ASN A 83 4.93 -5.47 -5.93
C ASN A 83 5.32 -6.45 -4.82
N VAL A 84 4.49 -7.46 -4.63
CA VAL A 84 4.65 -8.45 -3.58
C VAL A 84 5.95 -9.25 -3.75
N SER A 85 6.37 -9.54 -5.00
CA SER A 85 7.62 -10.26 -5.29
C SER A 85 8.90 -9.49 -4.94
N ALA A 86 8.76 -8.23 -4.55
CA ALA A 86 9.85 -7.41 -4.03
C ALA A 86 10.02 -7.47 -2.50
N ILE A 87 9.26 -8.35 -1.84
CA ILE A 87 9.22 -8.54 -0.38
C ILE A 87 9.82 -9.89 -0.02
N THR A 88 10.72 -9.90 0.96
CA THR A 88 11.38 -11.12 1.45
C THR A 88 11.24 -11.21 2.98
N LEU A 89 10.68 -12.31 3.46
CA LEU A 89 10.60 -12.64 4.88
C LEU A 89 11.80 -13.49 5.29
N LYS A 90 12.37 -13.25 6.48
CA LYS A 90 13.60 -13.85 6.97
C LYS A 90 13.45 -14.36 8.40
N THR A 91 14.30 -15.32 8.78
CA THR A 91 14.39 -15.84 10.16
C THR A 91 15.30 -15.01 11.06
N ALA A 92 16.24 -14.24 10.49
CA ALA A 92 17.14 -13.36 11.22
C ALA A 92 17.50 -12.14 10.40
N GLN A 93 17.95 -11.08 11.06
CA GLN A 93 18.34 -9.83 10.42
C GLN A 93 19.58 -10.00 9.53
N THR A 94 20.59 -10.69 10.05
CA THR A 94 21.89 -10.89 9.41
C THR A 94 22.18 -12.37 9.18
N TRP A 95 23.03 -12.64 8.19
CA TRP A 95 23.49 -14.00 7.90
C TRP A 95 24.12 -14.69 9.14
N PRO A 96 23.88 -16.02 9.36
CA PRO A 96 23.07 -16.92 8.52
C PRO A 96 21.57 -16.82 8.82
N TYR A 97 20.73 -16.86 7.78
CA TYR A 97 19.27 -16.88 7.89
C TYR A 97 18.63 -17.67 6.74
N ASP A 98 17.44 -18.21 6.98
CA ASP A 98 16.55 -18.68 5.95
C ASP A 98 15.65 -17.54 5.49
N SER A 99 15.28 -17.55 4.21
CA SER A 99 14.45 -16.50 3.65
C SER A 99 13.45 -17.02 2.63
N VAL A 100 12.32 -16.33 2.53
CA VAL A 100 11.27 -16.58 1.55
C VAL A 100 10.91 -15.28 0.87
N THR A 101 11.27 -15.13 -0.40
CA THR A 101 10.72 -14.09 -1.26
C THR A 101 9.32 -14.51 -1.68
N LEU A 102 8.35 -13.60 -1.48
CA LEU A 102 6.97 -13.85 -1.86
C LEU A 102 6.83 -13.92 -3.39
N SER A 103 5.82 -14.63 -3.86
CA SER A 103 5.50 -14.73 -5.28
C SER A 103 4.43 -13.74 -5.70
N ASP A 104 4.29 -13.50 -7.00
CA ASP A 104 3.23 -12.66 -7.58
C ASP A 104 1.82 -13.27 -7.40
N ASN A 105 1.73 -14.53 -6.91
CA ASN A 105 0.45 -15.15 -6.57
C ASN A 105 -0.13 -14.62 -5.25
N SER A 106 0.71 -14.15 -4.33
CA SER A 106 0.27 -13.40 -3.17
C SER A 106 -0.23 -12.03 -3.63
N ARG A 107 -1.27 -11.51 -3.00
CA ARG A 107 -1.98 -10.33 -3.54
C ARG A 107 -2.32 -9.29 -2.47
N VAL A 108 -2.31 -8.03 -2.88
CA VAL A 108 -2.85 -6.94 -2.06
C VAL A 108 -4.37 -7.10 -1.93
N VAL A 109 -4.86 -7.11 -0.70
CA VAL A 109 -6.29 -7.16 -0.39
C VAL A 109 -6.86 -5.76 -0.55
N LYS A 110 -7.92 -5.64 -1.36
CA LYS A 110 -8.53 -4.36 -1.70
C LYS A 110 -9.66 -3.94 -0.77
N THR A 111 -10.21 -4.91 -0.05
CA THR A 111 -11.35 -4.69 0.82
C THR A 111 -11.09 -5.38 2.15
N ASP A 112 -11.14 -4.61 3.21
CA ASP A 112 -11.14 -5.08 4.58
C ASP A 112 -12.36 -4.44 5.27
N PRO A 113 -13.54 -5.11 5.26
CA PRO A 113 -14.78 -4.52 5.74
C PRO A 113 -14.61 -3.98 7.17
N GLY A 114 -14.70 -2.66 7.33
CA GLY A 114 -14.46 -1.96 8.59
C GLY A 114 -12.99 -1.84 9.00
N GLY A 115 -12.03 -2.24 8.14
CA GLY A 115 -10.60 -2.14 8.40
C GLY A 115 -9.95 -0.82 7.94
N ARG A 116 -8.67 -0.66 8.24
CA ARG A 116 -7.88 0.52 7.86
C ARG A 116 -7.83 0.73 6.34
N TYR A 117 -7.91 -0.37 5.58
CA TYR A 117 -7.83 -0.34 4.10
C TYR A 117 -9.06 0.30 3.45
N ASP A 118 -10.25 0.17 4.06
CA ASP A 118 -11.47 0.83 3.56
C ASP A 118 -11.37 2.36 3.64
N GLN A 119 -10.53 2.89 4.52
CA GLN A 119 -10.25 4.32 4.59
C GLN A 119 -9.34 4.82 3.47
N CYS A 120 -8.58 3.92 2.85
CA CYS A 120 -7.65 4.21 1.77
C CYS A 120 -8.24 3.96 0.37
N GLY A 121 -9.32 3.16 0.27
CA GLY A 121 -10.06 2.92 -0.96
C GLY A 121 -11.18 3.93 -1.15
N ASP A 122 -11.48 4.36 -2.39
CA ASP A 122 -12.80 4.90 -2.65
C ASP A 122 -13.79 3.74 -2.83
N SER A 123 -15.06 3.99 -2.50
CA SER A 123 -16.16 3.03 -2.64
C SER A 123 -16.39 2.58 -4.10
N ALA A 124 -15.72 3.19 -5.08
CA ALA A 124 -15.77 2.87 -6.50
C ALA A 124 -14.67 1.89 -6.95
N GLY A 125 -13.80 1.43 -6.03
CA GLY A 125 -12.71 0.51 -6.35
C GLY A 125 -11.58 1.15 -7.15
N ASN A 126 -11.48 2.47 -7.12
CA ASN A 126 -10.44 3.20 -7.82
C ASN A 126 -9.09 2.99 -7.12
N ARG A 127 -8.18 2.32 -7.82
CA ARG A 127 -6.87 1.89 -7.31
C ARG A 127 -5.85 3.02 -7.19
N SER A 128 -6.18 4.20 -7.68
CA SER A 128 -5.26 5.36 -7.68
C SER A 128 -5.16 6.07 -6.34
N LYS A 129 -5.81 5.57 -5.29
CA LYS A 129 -5.62 6.14 -3.96
C LYS A 129 -4.33 5.67 -3.33
N SER A 130 -3.61 6.64 -2.82
CA SER A 130 -2.43 6.45 -1.99
C SER A 130 -2.84 6.20 -0.54
N CYS A 131 -2.18 5.26 0.11
CA CYS A 131 -2.42 4.88 1.48
C CYS A 131 -1.10 4.55 2.19
N ASP A 132 -1.00 4.92 3.45
CA ASP A 132 0.14 4.58 4.31
C ASP A 132 0.13 3.12 4.82
N TYR A 133 -0.84 2.33 4.38
CA TYR A 133 -1.06 0.96 4.83
C TYR A 133 -1.36 0.03 3.66
N ALA A 134 -0.81 -1.17 3.70
CA ALA A 134 -1.14 -2.23 2.75
C ALA A 134 -1.35 -3.57 3.46
N ARG A 135 -2.33 -4.33 2.97
CA ARG A 135 -2.63 -5.68 3.44
C ARG A 135 -2.47 -6.67 2.31
N ILE A 136 -1.68 -7.71 2.53
CA ILE A 136 -1.34 -8.73 1.54
C ILE A 136 -1.86 -10.08 2.04
N LEU A 137 -2.67 -10.74 1.21
CA LEU A 137 -3.05 -12.14 1.43
C LEU A 137 -1.97 -13.02 0.80
N LEU A 138 -1.34 -13.84 1.62
CA LEU A 138 -0.35 -14.80 1.18
C LEU A 138 -1.02 -15.92 0.37
N HIS A 139 -0.45 -16.24 -0.79
CA HIS A 139 -0.84 -17.43 -1.52
C HIS A 139 -0.44 -18.69 -0.77
N ALA A 140 -1.19 -19.78 -0.90
CA ALA A 140 -0.95 -21.03 -0.16
C ALA A 140 0.52 -21.49 -0.25
N ASN A 141 1.12 -21.44 -1.44
CA ASN A 141 2.52 -21.86 -1.62
C ASN A 141 3.51 -20.94 -0.87
N ASP A 142 3.28 -19.65 -0.84
CA ASP A 142 4.13 -18.72 -0.09
C ASP A 142 3.94 -18.89 1.42
N PHE A 143 2.70 -19.09 1.84
CA PHE A 143 2.34 -19.38 3.21
C PHE A 143 3.05 -20.66 3.71
N ASP A 144 2.97 -21.75 2.96
CA ASP A 144 3.64 -23.02 3.31
C ASP A 144 5.16 -22.87 3.36
N ARG A 145 5.76 -22.10 2.42
CA ARG A 145 7.20 -21.82 2.42
C ARG A 145 7.62 -20.99 3.63
N VAL A 146 6.86 -19.97 4.00
CA VAL A 146 7.12 -19.13 5.18
C VAL A 146 7.05 -19.96 6.45
N ARG A 147 6.05 -20.84 6.58
CA ARG A 147 5.92 -21.77 7.72
C ARG A 147 7.06 -22.75 7.79
N ALA A 148 7.41 -23.39 6.67
CA ALA A 148 8.48 -24.38 6.61
C ALA A 148 9.85 -23.78 6.96
N ALA A 149 10.13 -22.57 6.46
CA ALA A 149 11.36 -21.84 6.76
C ALA A 149 11.33 -21.19 8.15
N LYS A 150 10.16 -21.11 8.81
CA LYS A 150 9.95 -20.31 10.04
C LYS A 150 10.34 -18.84 9.85
N ALA A 151 10.22 -18.35 8.62
CA ALA A 151 10.53 -16.96 8.26
C ALA A 151 9.41 -16.03 8.73
N GLY A 152 9.73 -14.75 8.95
CA GLY A 152 8.75 -13.74 9.32
C GLY A 152 9.11 -12.93 10.55
N GLU A 153 10.26 -13.18 11.17
CA GLU A 153 10.79 -12.32 12.25
C GLU A 153 11.41 -11.03 11.69
N TRP A 154 11.88 -11.08 10.45
CA TRP A 154 12.50 -9.95 9.74
C TRP A 154 11.98 -9.85 8.32
N LEU A 155 11.92 -8.62 7.81
CA LEU A 155 11.45 -8.32 6.47
C LEU A 155 12.43 -7.41 5.73
N ASP A 156 12.72 -7.80 4.50
CA ASP A 156 13.43 -6.99 3.52
C ASP A 156 12.46 -6.53 2.43
N ILE A 157 12.69 -5.31 1.94
CA ILE A 157 11.93 -4.76 0.82
C ILE A 157 12.87 -4.07 -0.16
N SER A 158 12.70 -4.33 -1.44
CA SER A 158 13.45 -3.67 -2.50
C SER A 158 12.77 -2.37 -2.93
N ARG A 159 13.49 -1.53 -3.70
CA ARG A 159 12.95 -0.27 -4.24
C ARG A 159 11.68 -0.45 -5.06
N LYS A 160 11.52 -1.61 -5.70
CA LYS A 160 10.39 -1.89 -6.58
C LYS A 160 9.14 -2.36 -5.83
N ALA A 161 9.17 -2.35 -4.50
CA ALA A 161 8.06 -2.85 -3.71
C ALA A 161 6.85 -1.92 -3.70
N ALA A 162 7.04 -0.61 -3.78
CA ALA A 162 5.96 0.37 -3.89
C ALA A 162 6.48 1.73 -4.39
N GLU A 163 5.56 2.57 -4.84
CA GLU A 163 5.80 3.96 -5.26
C GLU A 163 4.73 4.89 -4.67
N ASP A 164 5.11 6.15 -4.43
CA ASP A 164 4.17 7.21 -4.07
C ASP A 164 3.48 7.83 -5.29
N ALA A 165 2.62 8.83 -5.06
CA ALA A 165 1.91 9.56 -6.12
C ALA A 165 2.82 10.38 -7.04
N PHE A 166 4.06 10.62 -6.65
CA PHE A 166 5.06 11.38 -7.40
C PHE A 166 6.08 10.49 -8.12
N GLY A 167 5.97 9.15 -7.98
CA GLY A 167 6.85 8.17 -8.56
C GLY A 167 8.15 7.96 -7.77
N ASN A 168 8.18 8.36 -6.49
CA ASN A 168 9.30 8.04 -5.63
C ASN A 168 9.17 6.61 -5.13
N ASN A 169 10.15 5.79 -5.45
CA ASN A 169 10.19 4.40 -5.00
C ASN A 169 10.50 4.32 -3.50
N VAL A 170 9.93 3.33 -2.82
CA VAL A 170 10.17 3.06 -1.41
C VAL A 170 11.66 2.90 -1.09
N ASN A 171 12.05 3.30 0.12
CA ASN A 171 13.40 3.09 0.65
C ASN A 171 13.67 1.59 0.84
N ILE A 172 14.88 1.16 0.46
CA ILE A 172 15.30 -0.25 0.61
C ILE A 172 15.44 -0.57 2.11
N ARG A 173 14.95 -1.75 2.48
CA ARG A 173 15.27 -2.42 3.74
C ARG A 173 15.93 -3.75 3.41
N SER A 174 17.18 -3.93 3.81
CA SER A 174 17.92 -5.17 3.56
C SER A 174 19.07 -5.33 4.54
N GLU A 175 19.46 -6.55 4.82
CA GLU A 175 20.57 -6.88 5.74
C GLU A 175 20.45 -6.17 7.09
N SER A 176 21.42 -5.32 7.43
CA SER A 176 21.42 -4.58 8.70
C SER A 176 20.27 -3.59 8.86
N THR A 177 19.56 -3.24 7.78
CA THR A 177 18.39 -2.36 7.79
C THR A 177 17.07 -3.12 7.68
N SER A 178 17.08 -4.46 7.65
CA SER A 178 15.87 -5.28 7.70
C SER A 178 14.99 -4.86 8.88
N LEU A 179 13.69 -4.86 8.64
CA LEU A 179 12.72 -4.47 9.65
C LEU A 179 12.33 -5.68 10.49
N GLY A 180 12.35 -5.55 11.82
CA GLY A 180 11.83 -6.57 12.73
C GLY A 180 10.30 -6.54 12.76
N VAL A 181 9.68 -7.71 12.96
CA VAL A 181 8.23 -7.83 13.05
C VAL A 181 7.67 -7.06 14.25
N GLY A 182 6.65 -6.23 14.01
CA GLY A 182 5.95 -5.52 15.09
C GLY A 182 4.95 -6.41 15.81
N THR A 183 4.16 -7.17 15.05
CA THR A 183 3.20 -8.15 15.58
C THR A 183 3.31 -9.45 14.80
N PHE A 184 3.43 -10.57 15.52
CA PHE A 184 3.54 -11.89 14.93
C PHE A 184 2.52 -12.84 15.54
N THR A 185 1.56 -13.30 14.72
CA THR A 185 0.59 -14.33 15.09
C THR A 185 1.04 -15.64 14.50
N LYS A 186 1.34 -16.61 15.37
CA LYS A 186 1.70 -17.97 14.95
C LYS A 186 0.48 -18.70 14.44
N ASP A 187 0.66 -19.55 13.44
CA ASP A 187 -0.38 -20.49 13.04
C ASP A 187 -0.64 -21.48 14.18
N SER A 188 -1.85 -21.43 14.69
CA SER A 188 -2.35 -22.30 15.77
C SER A 188 -3.48 -23.22 15.29
N THR A 189 -3.91 -23.06 14.02
CA THR A 189 -5.02 -23.82 13.45
C THR A 189 -4.55 -25.19 12.99
N ALA A 190 -5.04 -26.23 13.66
CA ALA A 190 -4.75 -27.60 13.26
C ALA A 190 -5.44 -27.94 11.93
N PRO A 191 -4.75 -28.63 10.99
CA PRO A 191 -5.37 -29.05 9.74
C PRO A 191 -6.51 -30.03 10.02
N GLN A 192 -7.61 -29.87 9.29
CA GLN A 192 -8.77 -30.76 9.37
C GLN A 192 -8.96 -31.49 8.05
N LEU A 193 -9.12 -32.80 8.10
CA LEU A 193 -9.53 -33.60 6.94
C LEU A 193 -11.02 -33.31 6.68
N THR A 194 -11.33 -32.60 5.60
CA THR A 194 -12.71 -32.25 5.23
C THR A 194 -13.37 -33.28 4.32
N SER A 195 -12.59 -33.98 3.50
CA SER A 195 -13.09 -35.03 2.61
C SER A 195 -11.95 -35.98 2.21
N PHE A 196 -12.31 -37.19 1.88
CA PHE A 196 -11.43 -38.12 1.20
C PHE A 196 -12.23 -38.91 0.18
N LEU A 197 -11.57 -39.32 -0.87
CA LEU A 197 -12.11 -40.25 -1.87
C LEU A 197 -11.27 -41.52 -1.78
N LEU A 198 -11.92 -42.64 -1.60
CA LEU A 198 -11.32 -43.99 -1.67
C LEU A 198 -11.81 -44.61 -2.97
N ASP A 199 -10.94 -44.78 -3.93
CA ASP A 199 -11.18 -45.58 -5.12
C ASP A 199 -10.69 -47.01 -4.86
N ILE A 200 -11.64 -47.93 -4.80
CA ILE A 200 -11.36 -49.35 -4.50
C ILE A 200 -11.30 -50.18 -5.79
N ASP A 201 -11.78 -49.64 -6.90
CA ASP A 201 -11.90 -50.32 -8.18
C ASP A 201 -10.70 -50.12 -9.10
N GLY A 202 -9.56 -49.66 -8.53
CA GLY A 202 -8.33 -49.25 -9.21
C GLY A 202 -8.04 -50.02 -10.50
N ASP A 203 -8.53 -49.52 -11.64
CA ASP A 203 -8.12 -49.85 -12.99
C ASP A 203 -7.08 -48.85 -13.52
#